data_a3386494c5b9298c4902638e04f4eb56
#
_entry.id   a3386494c5b9298c4902638e04f4eb56
#
_cell.length_a   1.000
_cell.length_b   1.000
_cell.length_c   1.000
_cell.angle_alpha   90.00
_cell.angle_beta   90.00
_cell.angle_gamma   90.00
#
_symmetry.space_group_name_H-M   'P 1'
#
loop_
_entity.id
_entity.type
_entity.pdbx_description
1 polymer ?
#
loop_
_entity_poly.entity_id
_entity_poly.type
_entity_poly.pdbx_seq_one_letter_code
_entity_poly.pdbx_strand_id
1 'polypeptide(L)'
;MIPEAGDKSVIETQIRLSAVETAKRGIERLVWLPNELQTTEEKQTDFVERLRVDPATYQKTDFVEGTFENFKGLVIDHFIEKRSRVDTPMQDESGEGPRVVYLMAPPDDEEKIETIEDYLFENGLEVVIPVFTGTEAEVSEAHMENLRICDSVLIYFGSATRQWVNMKLNNMIKASGQGRTLPIREKVILIAPPDSRHKERYRSHLAEIIQIPDGDLGPLDTFITKVKSKD
;
A
#
# COMPACT_ATOMS: atom_id res chain seq x y z
N MET A 1 -25.86 25.92 10.04
CA MET A 1 -25.41 26.42 11.36
C MET A 1 -23.89 26.21 11.39
N ILE A 2 -23.13 27.29 11.25
CA ILE A 2 -21.66 27.26 11.31
C ILE A 2 -21.32 27.27 12.81
N PRO A 3 -20.56 26.27 13.31
CA PRO A 3 -20.19 26.28 14.72
C PRO A 3 -19.26 27.47 15.00
N GLU A 4 -19.55 28.16 16.10
CA GLU A 4 -18.70 29.25 16.62
C GLU A 4 -17.25 28.82 16.72
N ALA A 5 -16.37 29.76 16.34
CA ALA A 5 -14.92 29.63 16.33
C ALA A 5 -14.38 29.52 17.78
N GLY A 6 -14.37 28.32 18.32
CA GLY A 6 -13.66 27.97 19.52
C GLY A 6 -12.40 27.19 19.18
N ASP A 7 -11.26 27.80 19.39
CA ASP A 7 -9.90 27.22 19.60
C ASP A 7 -9.37 26.11 18.64
N LYS A 8 -10.11 25.74 17.61
CA LYS A 8 -9.72 24.72 16.61
C LYS A 8 -9.40 25.36 15.27
N SER A 9 -8.32 24.91 14.65
CA SER A 9 -7.96 25.40 13.32
C SER A 9 -9.01 25.02 12.28
N VAL A 10 -9.09 25.77 11.18
CA VAL A 10 -9.98 25.48 10.04
C VAL A 10 -9.69 24.06 9.51
N ILE A 11 -8.41 23.68 9.43
CA ILE A 11 -7.97 22.36 8.96
C ILE A 11 -8.45 21.24 9.88
N GLU A 12 -8.34 21.43 11.21
CA GLU A 12 -8.84 20.43 12.18
C GLU A 12 -10.35 20.24 12.04
N THR A 13 -11.08 21.33 11.84
CA THR A 13 -12.52 21.28 11.61
C THR A 13 -12.88 20.57 10.31
N GLN A 14 -12.16 20.84 9.22
CA GLN A 14 -12.36 20.18 7.93
C GLN A 14 -12.08 18.67 8.01
N ILE A 15 -11.00 18.26 8.65
CA ILE A 15 -10.65 16.84 8.82
C ILE A 15 -11.72 16.12 9.63
N ARG A 16 -12.22 16.73 10.70
CA ARG A 16 -13.30 16.16 11.51
C ARG A 16 -14.62 16.03 10.73
N LEU A 17 -15.00 17.06 9.99
CA LEU A 17 -16.22 17.03 9.17
C LEU A 17 -16.10 15.99 8.07
N SER A 18 -14.96 15.89 7.40
CA SER A 18 -14.71 14.86 6.39
C SER A 18 -14.77 13.44 6.97
N ALA A 19 -14.30 13.22 8.21
CA ALA A 19 -14.42 11.93 8.89
C ALA A 19 -15.89 11.54 9.14
N VAL A 20 -16.72 12.50 9.56
CA VAL A 20 -18.17 12.29 9.76
C VAL A 20 -18.86 11.95 8.43
N GLU A 21 -18.55 12.65 7.34
CA GLU A 21 -19.14 12.38 6.03
C GLU A 21 -18.65 11.03 5.45
N THR A 22 -17.39 10.66 5.68
CA THR A 22 -16.83 9.34 5.35
C THR A 22 -17.63 8.22 6.01
N ALA A 23 -17.90 8.36 7.31
CA ALA A 23 -18.66 7.36 8.06
C ALA A 23 -20.13 7.25 7.56
N LYS A 24 -20.76 8.37 7.19
CA LYS A 24 -22.15 8.39 6.71
C LYS A 24 -22.31 7.86 5.29
N ARG A 25 -21.43 8.26 4.38
CA ARG A 25 -21.58 8.00 2.94
C ARG A 25 -20.72 6.85 2.43
N GLY A 26 -19.85 6.29 3.26
CA GLY A 26 -18.92 5.24 2.84
C GLY A 26 -17.84 5.72 1.88
N ILE A 27 -17.58 7.02 1.83
CA ILE A 27 -16.57 7.63 0.95
C ILE A 27 -15.18 7.30 1.47
N GLU A 28 -14.26 6.93 0.59
CA GLU A 28 -12.85 6.80 0.90
C GLU A 28 -12.20 8.19 1.04
N ARG A 29 -11.25 8.31 1.95
CA ARG A 29 -10.60 9.57 2.25
C ARG A 29 -9.09 9.43 2.19
N LEU A 30 -8.43 10.36 1.50
CA LEU A 30 -6.97 10.48 1.49
C LEU A 30 -6.58 11.72 2.29
N VAL A 31 -5.70 11.54 3.28
CA VAL A 31 -5.10 12.63 4.05
C VAL A 31 -3.62 12.68 3.74
N TRP A 32 -3.17 13.78 3.15
CA TRP A 32 -1.78 13.99 2.82
C TRP A 32 -1.08 14.88 3.83
N LEU A 33 0.11 14.48 4.25
CA LEU A 33 1.01 15.22 5.11
C LEU A 33 2.38 15.38 4.42
N PRO A 34 2.87 16.62 4.23
CA PRO A 34 4.21 16.83 3.68
C PRO A 34 5.31 16.22 4.56
N ASN A 35 6.34 15.61 3.96
CA ASN A 35 7.49 15.06 4.72
C ASN A 35 8.24 16.12 5.54
N GLU A 36 8.26 17.36 5.06
CA GLU A 36 9.01 18.45 5.66
C GLU A 36 8.11 19.43 6.44
N LEU A 37 6.98 18.95 6.94
CA LEU A 37 6.10 19.80 7.72
C LEU A 37 6.79 20.23 9.01
N GLN A 38 7.33 21.45 9.01
CA GLN A 38 7.86 22.10 10.20
C GLN A 38 6.73 22.82 10.92
N THR A 39 6.37 22.32 12.08
CA THR A 39 5.42 22.99 12.97
C THR A 39 6.21 23.75 14.02
N THR A 40 6.00 25.06 14.09
CA THR A 40 6.64 25.94 15.09
C THR A 40 5.76 26.16 16.31
N GLU A 41 4.47 25.88 16.21
CA GLU A 41 3.49 26.03 17.27
C GLU A 41 3.17 24.68 17.90
N GLU A 42 3.22 24.59 19.23
CA GLU A 42 2.93 23.40 20.02
C GLU A 42 1.55 22.79 19.66
N LYS A 43 0.52 23.65 19.50
CA LYS A 43 -0.83 23.23 19.10
C LYS A 43 -0.87 22.54 17.73
N GLN A 44 -0.04 22.97 16.79
CA GLN A 44 0.05 22.34 15.47
C GLN A 44 0.78 21.00 15.54
N THR A 45 1.84 20.93 16.34
CA THR A 45 2.57 19.68 16.58
C THR A 45 1.65 18.63 17.21
N ASP A 46 0.93 18.98 18.26
CA ASP A 46 -0.04 18.11 18.91
C ASP A 46 -1.17 17.65 17.96
N PHE A 47 -1.60 18.54 17.07
CA PHE A 47 -2.62 18.20 16.09
C PHE A 47 -2.11 17.18 15.07
N VAL A 48 -0.90 17.38 14.54
CA VAL A 48 -0.27 16.44 13.58
C VAL A 48 -0.01 15.09 14.23
N GLU A 49 0.46 15.06 15.48
CA GLU A 49 0.67 13.82 16.22
C GLU A 49 -0.66 13.08 16.47
N ARG A 50 -1.71 13.80 16.84
CA ARG A 50 -3.06 13.21 16.98
C ARG A 50 -3.56 12.62 15.66
N LEU A 51 -3.35 13.31 14.54
CA LEU A 51 -3.73 12.77 13.21
C LEU A 51 -3.04 11.44 12.92
N ARG A 52 -1.80 11.25 13.37
CA ARG A 52 -1.03 10.02 13.16
C ARG A 52 -1.50 8.85 14.00
N VAL A 53 -2.13 9.11 15.16
CA VAL A 53 -2.48 8.06 16.14
C VAL A 53 -3.98 7.87 16.35
N ASP A 54 -4.82 8.77 15.87
CA ASP A 54 -6.27 8.71 16.08
C ASP A 54 -6.92 7.63 15.20
N PRO A 55 -7.51 6.58 15.80
CA PRO A 55 -8.21 5.54 15.06
C PRO A 55 -9.36 6.04 14.19
N ALA A 56 -10.02 7.13 14.59
CA ALA A 56 -11.10 7.75 13.81
C ALA A 56 -10.58 8.38 12.52
N THR A 57 -9.32 8.81 12.49
CA THR A 57 -8.64 9.33 11.31
C THR A 57 -8.42 8.24 10.27
N TYR A 58 -8.29 6.98 10.70
CA TYR A 58 -7.95 5.84 9.82
C TYR A 58 -9.17 5.03 9.35
N GLN A 59 -10.38 5.30 9.82
CA GLN A 59 -11.57 4.65 9.28
C GLN A 59 -11.80 5.09 7.82
N LYS A 60 -11.66 4.17 6.87
CA LYS A 60 -11.75 4.43 5.43
C LYS A 60 -10.88 5.63 4.99
N THR A 61 -9.72 5.76 5.59
CA THR A 61 -8.79 6.85 5.34
C THR A 61 -7.40 6.32 5.16
N ASP A 62 -6.80 6.60 4.02
CA ASP A 62 -5.37 6.42 3.81
C ASP A 62 -4.63 7.70 4.17
N PHE A 63 -3.64 7.54 5.03
CA PHE A 63 -2.79 8.61 5.48
C PHE A 63 -1.45 8.53 4.73
N VAL A 64 -1.18 9.54 3.91
CA VAL A 64 -0.01 9.58 3.03
C VAL A 64 0.96 10.65 3.49
N GLU A 65 2.15 10.24 3.92
CA GLU A 65 3.26 11.16 4.15
C GLU A 65 4.17 11.14 2.92
N GLY A 66 4.50 12.31 2.38
CA GLY A 66 5.32 12.38 1.18
C GLY A 66 5.33 13.75 0.50
N THR A 67 5.96 13.80 -0.67
CA THR A 67 5.92 14.99 -1.52
C THR A 67 4.54 15.16 -2.16
N PHE A 68 4.22 16.39 -2.58
CA PHE A 68 2.98 16.68 -3.29
C PHE A 68 2.86 15.87 -4.61
N GLU A 69 3.97 15.64 -5.31
CA GLU A 69 3.98 14.83 -6.53
C GLU A 69 3.64 13.37 -6.25
N ASN A 70 4.12 12.82 -5.13
CA ASN A 70 3.74 11.46 -4.72
C ASN A 70 2.25 11.36 -4.41
N PHE A 71 1.70 12.35 -3.70
CA PHE A 71 0.27 12.41 -3.41
C PHE A 71 -0.57 12.54 -4.68
N LYS A 72 -0.17 13.42 -5.60
CA LYS A 72 -0.84 13.60 -6.89
C LYS A 72 -0.87 12.32 -7.72
N GLY A 73 0.27 11.60 -7.79
CA GLY A 73 0.33 10.29 -8.45
C GLY A 73 -0.68 9.31 -7.87
N LEU A 74 -0.72 9.20 -6.53
CA LEU A 74 -1.67 8.34 -5.82
C LEU A 74 -3.14 8.66 -6.14
N VAL A 75 -3.49 9.95 -6.15
CA VAL A 75 -4.85 10.39 -6.49
C VAL A 75 -5.20 10.01 -7.94
N ILE A 76 -4.29 10.24 -8.87
CA ILE A 76 -4.48 9.93 -10.28
C ILE A 76 -4.69 8.42 -10.48
N ASP A 77 -3.85 7.60 -9.89
CA ASP A 77 -3.93 6.13 -10.01
C ASP A 77 -5.22 5.59 -9.39
N HIS A 78 -5.63 6.11 -8.23
CA HIS A 78 -6.91 5.75 -7.62
C HIS A 78 -8.11 6.05 -8.55
N PHE A 79 -8.09 7.18 -9.25
CA PHE A 79 -9.13 7.52 -10.23
C PHE A 79 -9.03 6.68 -11.50
N ILE A 80 -7.83 6.34 -11.97
CA ILE A 80 -7.62 5.46 -13.13
C ILE A 80 -8.11 4.05 -12.81
N GLU A 81 -7.76 3.47 -11.66
CA GLU A 81 -8.26 2.16 -11.24
C GLU A 81 -9.78 2.12 -11.14
N LYS A 82 -10.41 3.16 -10.59
CA LYS A 82 -11.89 3.25 -10.56
C LYS A 82 -12.50 3.34 -11.95
N ARG A 83 -11.90 4.07 -12.87
CA ARG A 83 -12.36 4.15 -14.27
C ARG A 83 -12.17 2.83 -14.99
N SER A 84 -11.04 2.17 -14.84
CA SER A 84 -10.75 0.89 -15.49
C SER A 84 -11.72 -0.22 -15.06
N ARG A 85 -12.25 -0.16 -13.85
CA ARG A 85 -13.31 -1.08 -13.39
C ARG A 85 -14.70 -0.80 -14.01
N VAL A 86 -14.91 0.38 -14.60
CA VAL A 86 -16.23 0.79 -15.13
C VAL A 86 -16.27 0.73 -16.67
N ASP A 87 -15.15 0.99 -17.37
CA ASP A 87 -15.19 1.33 -18.80
C ASP A 87 -14.35 0.46 -19.74
N THR A 88 -13.70 -0.61 -19.30
CA THR A 88 -12.93 -1.43 -20.22
C THR A 88 -13.51 -2.84 -20.34
N PRO A 89 -14.06 -3.22 -21.52
CA PRO A 89 -14.07 -4.63 -21.89
C PRO A 89 -12.60 -5.05 -21.97
N MET A 90 -12.15 -5.90 -21.08
CA MET A 90 -10.80 -6.47 -21.09
C MET A 90 -10.49 -7.00 -22.47
N GLN A 91 -9.56 -6.38 -23.19
CA GLN A 91 -8.87 -7.07 -24.25
C GLN A 91 -8.04 -8.16 -23.58
N ASP A 92 -8.49 -9.36 -23.81
CA ASP A 92 -7.87 -10.62 -23.48
C ASP A 92 -6.49 -10.70 -24.18
N GLU A 93 -5.47 -10.10 -23.59
CA GLU A 93 -4.12 -10.49 -23.92
C GLU A 93 -3.87 -11.75 -23.11
N SER A 94 -4.27 -12.87 -23.70
CA SER A 94 -3.94 -14.23 -23.27
C SER A 94 -2.43 -14.44 -23.35
N GLY A 95 -1.72 -13.89 -22.38
CA GLY A 95 -0.37 -14.33 -22.08
C GLY A 95 -0.47 -15.76 -21.53
N GLU A 96 -0.08 -16.74 -22.31
CA GLU A 96 -0.07 -18.17 -21.95
C GLU A 96 1.00 -18.53 -20.90
N GLY A 97 1.48 -17.55 -20.12
CA GLY A 97 2.50 -17.76 -19.10
C GLY A 97 1.94 -17.75 -17.66
N PRO A 98 2.69 -18.28 -16.70
CA PRO A 98 2.35 -18.17 -15.29
C PRO A 98 2.30 -16.70 -14.88
N ARG A 99 1.43 -16.39 -13.92
CA ARG A 99 1.33 -15.02 -13.36
C ARG A 99 2.54 -14.72 -12.50
N VAL A 100 3.08 -13.52 -12.65
CA VAL A 100 4.28 -13.06 -11.93
C VAL A 100 3.88 -12.27 -10.69
N VAL A 101 4.33 -12.72 -9.52
CA VAL A 101 4.16 -12.03 -8.24
C VAL A 101 5.48 -11.42 -7.80
N TYR A 102 5.51 -10.12 -7.52
CA TYR A 102 6.64 -9.49 -6.89
C TYR A 102 6.50 -9.54 -5.37
N LEU A 103 7.27 -10.42 -4.72
CA LEU A 103 7.33 -10.57 -3.27
C LEU A 103 8.38 -9.61 -2.70
N MET A 104 7.94 -8.49 -2.11
CA MET A 104 8.82 -7.47 -1.53
C MET A 104 9.08 -7.75 -0.06
N ALA A 105 10.34 -7.82 0.34
CA ALA A 105 10.76 -7.93 1.73
C ALA A 105 11.96 -7.03 2.02
N PRO A 106 12.21 -6.63 3.28
CA PRO A 106 13.49 -6.05 3.67
C PRO A 106 14.58 -7.12 3.72
N PRO A 107 15.88 -6.76 3.62
CA PRO A 107 16.97 -7.72 3.66
C PRO A 107 16.97 -8.63 4.90
N ASP A 108 16.56 -8.11 6.05
CA ASP A 108 16.50 -8.86 7.32
C ASP A 108 15.45 -10.00 7.33
N ASP A 109 14.59 -10.04 6.33
CA ASP A 109 13.57 -11.06 6.19
C ASP A 109 13.80 -12.01 4.98
N GLU A 110 14.97 -11.96 4.33
CA GLU A 110 15.31 -12.75 3.14
C GLU A 110 15.04 -14.25 3.35
N GLU A 111 15.58 -14.85 4.42
CA GLU A 111 15.35 -16.28 4.74
C GLU A 111 13.87 -16.62 5.00
N LYS A 112 13.10 -15.66 5.51
CA LYS A 112 11.69 -15.89 5.85
C LYS A 112 10.78 -15.91 4.64
N ILE A 113 11.16 -15.20 3.58
CA ILE A 113 10.36 -15.15 2.36
C ILE A 113 10.58 -16.37 1.46
N GLU A 114 11.66 -17.13 1.64
CA GLU A 114 11.92 -18.36 0.88
C GLU A 114 10.76 -19.35 0.95
N THR A 115 10.22 -19.58 2.15
CA THR A 115 9.06 -20.47 2.33
C THR A 115 7.80 -19.94 1.63
N ILE A 116 7.65 -18.62 1.55
CA ILE A 116 6.51 -17.99 0.86
C ILE A 116 6.72 -18.08 -0.65
N GLU A 117 7.95 -17.87 -1.12
CA GLU A 117 8.33 -18.03 -2.52
C GLU A 117 8.02 -19.46 -3.01
N ASP A 118 8.51 -20.47 -2.28
CA ASP A 118 8.24 -21.88 -2.57
C ASP A 118 6.75 -22.18 -2.61
N TYR A 119 5.99 -21.69 -1.60
CA TYR A 119 4.55 -21.91 -1.54
C TYR A 119 3.80 -21.31 -2.74
N LEU A 120 4.16 -20.10 -3.16
CA LEU A 120 3.56 -19.45 -4.31
C LEU A 120 3.93 -20.18 -5.61
N PHE A 121 5.19 -20.62 -5.73
CA PHE A 121 5.69 -21.35 -6.89
C PHE A 121 5.02 -22.72 -7.03
N GLU A 122 4.92 -23.48 -5.95
CA GLU A 122 4.20 -24.77 -5.93
C GLU A 122 2.73 -24.63 -6.31
N ASN A 123 2.16 -23.45 -6.03
CA ASN A 123 0.83 -23.09 -6.48
C ASN A 123 0.79 -22.47 -7.89
N GLY A 124 1.84 -22.63 -8.70
CA GLY A 124 1.86 -22.28 -10.14
C GLY A 124 1.90 -20.78 -10.42
N LEU A 125 2.52 -20.00 -9.55
CA LEU A 125 2.85 -18.59 -9.77
C LEU A 125 4.35 -18.46 -9.98
N GLU A 126 4.77 -17.55 -10.85
CA GLU A 126 6.16 -17.10 -10.90
C GLU A 126 6.40 -16.05 -9.82
N VAL A 127 7.52 -16.14 -9.12
CA VAL A 127 7.85 -15.21 -8.06
C VAL A 127 9.14 -14.49 -8.38
N VAL A 128 9.14 -13.16 -8.23
CA VAL A 128 10.34 -12.34 -8.28
C VAL A 128 10.55 -11.69 -6.91
N ILE A 129 11.78 -11.72 -6.45
CA ILE A 129 12.18 -11.16 -5.14
C ILE A 129 13.09 -9.94 -5.33
N PRO A 130 13.27 -9.08 -4.30
CA PRO A 130 14.21 -7.98 -4.35
C PRO A 130 15.65 -8.46 -4.50
N VAL A 131 16.48 -7.65 -5.13
CA VAL A 131 17.93 -7.79 -5.05
C VAL A 131 18.38 -7.19 -3.71
N PHE A 132 19.02 -7.99 -2.86
CA PHE A 132 19.45 -7.57 -1.53
C PHE A 132 20.93 -7.12 -1.49
N THR A 133 21.71 -7.39 -2.55
CA THR A 133 23.13 -7.07 -2.66
C THR A 133 23.39 -6.21 -3.88
N GLY A 134 24.38 -5.32 -3.80
CA GLY A 134 24.75 -4.42 -4.90
C GLY A 134 24.75 -2.96 -4.46
N THR A 135 24.96 -2.06 -5.41
CA THR A 135 24.87 -0.61 -5.19
C THR A 135 23.39 -0.17 -5.06
N GLU A 136 23.16 0.95 -4.39
CA GLU A 136 21.80 1.51 -4.24
C GLU A 136 21.11 1.73 -5.59
N ALA A 137 21.87 2.13 -6.62
CA ALA A 137 21.35 2.31 -7.97
C ALA A 137 20.88 0.98 -8.59
N GLU A 138 21.68 -0.09 -8.49
CA GLU A 138 21.36 -1.43 -9.02
C GLU A 138 20.12 -2.00 -8.31
N VAL A 139 20.07 -1.90 -6.97
CA VAL A 139 18.91 -2.36 -6.18
C VAL A 139 17.64 -1.58 -6.56
N SER A 140 17.76 -0.26 -6.77
CA SER A 140 16.65 0.58 -7.17
C SER A 140 16.16 0.25 -8.59
N GLU A 141 17.07 0.04 -9.54
CA GLU A 141 16.75 -0.32 -10.92
C GLU A 141 16.05 -1.69 -10.98
N ALA A 142 16.60 -2.71 -10.30
CA ALA A 142 15.98 -4.02 -10.21
C ALA A 142 14.59 -3.96 -9.57
N HIS A 143 14.41 -3.15 -8.53
CA HIS A 143 13.11 -2.94 -7.91
C HIS A 143 12.09 -2.35 -8.89
N MET A 144 12.49 -1.34 -9.67
CA MET A 144 11.60 -0.72 -10.65
C MET A 144 11.29 -1.67 -11.82
N GLU A 145 12.25 -2.49 -12.23
CA GLU A 145 12.02 -3.51 -13.26
C GLU A 145 11.05 -4.59 -12.79
N ASN A 146 11.23 -5.11 -11.57
CA ASN A 146 10.29 -6.07 -10.98
C ASN A 146 8.87 -5.49 -10.90
N LEU A 147 8.73 -4.20 -10.52
CA LEU A 147 7.45 -3.51 -10.53
C LEU A 147 6.86 -3.35 -11.94
N ARG A 148 7.68 -3.28 -12.98
CA ARG A 148 7.22 -3.14 -14.37
C ARG A 148 6.66 -4.45 -14.92
N ILE A 149 7.28 -5.58 -14.58
CA ILE A 149 6.95 -6.90 -15.14
C ILE A 149 5.92 -7.69 -14.34
N CYS A 150 5.77 -7.46 -13.04
CA CYS A 150 4.89 -8.28 -12.19
C CYS A 150 3.41 -8.06 -12.50
N ASP A 151 2.58 -9.09 -12.36
CA ASP A 151 1.12 -9.00 -12.41
C ASP A 151 0.53 -8.52 -11.08
N SER A 152 1.11 -8.97 -9.99
CA SER A 152 0.62 -8.72 -8.64
C SER A 152 1.78 -8.46 -7.67
N VAL A 153 1.49 -7.85 -6.53
CA VAL A 153 2.49 -7.50 -5.53
C VAL A 153 2.08 -8.04 -4.15
N LEU A 154 3.04 -8.64 -3.47
CA LEU A 154 2.95 -9.09 -2.10
C LEU A 154 4.03 -8.40 -1.27
N ILE A 155 3.66 -7.52 -0.34
CA ILE A 155 4.60 -6.83 0.56
C ILE A 155 4.66 -7.60 1.88
N TYR A 156 5.81 -8.19 2.17
CA TYR A 156 6.05 -8.87 3.44
C TYR A 156 6.34 -7.86 4.56
N PHE A 157 5.43 -7.80 5.54
CA PHE A 157 5.54 -6.95 6.71
C PHE A 157 5.94 -7.80 7.92
N GLY A 158 7.17 -8.28 7.92
CA GLY A 158 7.83 -9.01 9.01
C GLY A 158 8.62 -8.08 9.93
N SER A 159 9.94 -7.99 9.76
CA SER A 159 10.80 -7.08 10.53
C SER A 159 10.69 -5.63 10.08
N ALA A 160 10.11 -5.37 8.92
CA ALA A 160 9.98 -4.05 8.32
C ALA A 160 9.31 -3.03 9.25
N THR A 161 9.63 -1.76 9.06
CA THR A 161 8.90 -0.66 9.68
C THR A 161 7.65 -0.29 8.86
N ARG A 162 6.67 0.34 9.50
CA ARG A 162 5.51 0.91 8.80
C ARG A 162 5.93 1.89 7.70
N GLN A 163 6.96 2.69 7.95
CA GLN A 163 7.48 3.64 6.96
C GLN A 163 8.01 2.93 5.72
N TRP A 164 8.71 1.80 5.90
CA TRP A 164 9.20 1.00 4.78
C TRP A 164 8.04 0.44 3.93
N VAL A 165 7.01 -0.11 4.56
CA VAL A 165 5.82 -0.61 3.85
C VAL A 165 5.14 0.51 3.06
N ASN A 166 4.94 1.68 3.67
CA ASN A 166 4.35 2.84 3.00
C ASN A 166 5.22 3.33 1.83
N MET A 167 6.55 3.29 1.97
CA MET A 167 7.47 3.62 0.88
C MET A 167 7.29 2.65 -0.30
N LYS A 168 7.15 1.35 -0.03
CA LYS A 168 6.92 0.34 -1.09
C LYS A 168 5.57 0.54 -1.78
N LEU A 169 4.51 0.84 -1.03
CA LEU A 169 3.21 1.23 -1.61
C LEU A 169 3.34 2.45 -2.53
N ASN A 170 4.08 3.48 -2.12
CA ASN A 170 4.33 4.66 -2.94
C ASN A 170 5.14 4.35 -4.21
N ASN A 171 6.08 3.40 -4.15
CA ASN A 171 6.86 3.00 -5.32
C ASN A 171 5.98 2.30 -6.37
N MET A 172 5.00 1.49 -5.95
CA MET A 172 4.01 0.90 -6.88
C MET A 172 3.24 1.96 -7.66
N ILE A 173 2.91 3.08 -7.01
CA ILE A 173 2.23 4.20 -7.66
C ILE A 173 3.14 4.86 -8.70
N LYS A 174 4.41 5.08 -8.35
CA LYS A 174 5.39 5.68 -9.28
C LYS A 174 5.65 4.81 -10.51
N ALA A 175 5.57 3.49 -10.36
CA ALA A 175 5.80 2.56 -11.45
C ALA A 175 4.84 2.77 -12.64
N SER A 176 3.59 3.17 -12.38
CA SER A 176 2.61 3.53 -13.41
C SER A 176 3.08 4.70 -14.29
N GLY A 177 3.80 5.67 -13.70
CA GLY A 177 4.40 6.80 -14.43
C GLY A 177 5.74 6.50 -15.11
N GLN A 178 6.33 5.32 -14.89
CA GLN A 178 7.69 4.95 -15.31
C GLN A 178 7.72 3.77 -16.30
N GLY A 179 6.71 3.67 -17.15
CA GLY A 179 6.68 2.72 -18.25
C GLY A 179 5.94 1.40 -17.99
N ARG A 180 5.26 1.27 -16.85
CA ARG A 180 4.29 0.20 -16.65
C ARG A 180 3.00 0.53 -17.42
N THR A 181 2.57 -0.37 -18.30
CA THR A 181 1.38 -0.18 -19.14
C THR A 181 0.12 -0.82 -18.58
N LEU A 182 0.28 -1.89 -17.80
CA LEU A 182 -0.84 -2.64 -17.20
C LEU A 182 -0.97 -2.35 -15.71
N PRO A 183 -2.18 -2.28 -15.14
CA PRO A 183 -2.37 -2.13 -13.70
C PRO A 183 -1.85 -3.36 -12.94
N ILE A 184 -1.43 -3.17 -11.68
CA ILE A 184 -1.14 -4.27 -10.76
C ILE A 184 -2.48 -4.87 -10.36
N ARG A 185 -2.71 -6.16 -10.66
CA ARG A 185 -3.98 -6.85 -10.42
C ARG A 185 -4.32 -6.94 -8.94
N GLU A 186 -3.42 -7.55 -8.17
CA GLU A 186 -3.59 -7.73 -6.74
C GLU A 186 -2.45 -7.09 -5.97
N LYS A 187 -2.80 -6.37 -4.91
CA LYS A 187 -1.85 -5.70 -4.02
C LYS A 187 -2.14 -6.17 -2.61
N VAL A 188 -1.22 -6.88 -2.01
CA VAL A 188 -1.39 -7.46 -0.68
C VAL A 188 -0.25 -7.05 0.23
N ILE A 189 -0.57 -6.75 1.49
CA ILE A 189 0.38 -6.62 2.58
C ILE A 189 0.21 -7.84 3.47
N LEU A 190 1.25 -8.64 3.53
CA LEU A 190 1.31 -9.86 4.33
C LEU A 190 1.91 -9.53 5.69
N ILE A 191 1.08 -9.44 6.72
CA ILE A 191 1.53 -9.20 8.09
C ILE A 191 1.97 -10.53 8.70
N ALA A 192 3.26 -10.59 9.07
CA ALA A 192 3.92 -11.75 9.64
C ALA A 192 4.61 -11.39 10.97
N PRO A 193 4.95 -12.37 11.82
CA PRO A 193 5.75 -12.13 13.03
C PRO A 193 7.08 -11.38 12.75
N PRO A 194 7.62 -10.66 13.75
CA PRO A 194 7.14 -10.54 15.12
C PRO A 194 5.93 -9.61 15.23
N ASP A 195 5.02 -9.96 16.14
CA ASP A 195 3.85 -9.14 16.42
C ASP A 195 4.23 -7.80 17.05
N SER A 196 3.51 -6.77 16.68
CA SER A 196 3.66 -5.45 17.26
C SER A 196 2.36 -4.67 17.23
N ARG A 197 2.20 -3.77 18.19
CA ARG A 197 1.02 -2.88 18.27
C ARG A 197 0.81 -2.05 16.99
N HIS A 198 1.89 -1.77 16.27
CA HIS A 198 1.82 -1.03 15.00
C HIS A 198 1.25 -1.88 13.87
N LYS A 199 1.55 -3.17 13.84
CA LYS A 199 1.03 -4.12 12.86
C LYS A 199 -0.45 -4.43 13.10
N GLU A 200 -0.85 -4.66 14.34
CA GLU A 200 -2.26 -4.89 14.71
C GLU A 200 -3.18 -3.76 14.27
N ARG A 201 -2.67 -2.53 14.29
CA ARG A 201 -3.39 -1.31 13.92
C ARG A 201 -3.16 -0.88 12.48
N TYR A 202 -2.36 -1.62 11.72
CA TYR A 202 -2.08 -1.25 10.35
C TYR A 202 -3.35 -1.39 9.50
N ARG A 203 -3.62 -0.37 8.68
CA ARG A 203 -4.75 -0.33 7.76
C ARG A 203 -4.28 0.32 6.45
N SER A 204 -4.76 -0.17 5.32
CA SER A 204 -4.53 0.41 4.00
C SER A 204 -5.76 0.22 3.13
N HIS A 205 -6.05 1.19 2.27
CA HIS A 205 -7.02 1.05 1.19
C HIS A 205 -6.33 0.81 -0.18
N LEU A 206 -5.00 0.88 -0.20
CA LEU A 206 -4.19 0.66 -1.41
C LEU A 206 -3.87 -0.81 -1.64
N ALA A 207 -3.94 -1.62 -0.60
CA ALA A 207 -3.64 -3.04 -0.64
C ALA A 207 -4.51 -3.80 0.36
N GLU A 208 -4.87 -5.03 0.02
CA GLU A 208 -5.51 -5.96 0.96
C GLU A 208 -4.51 -6.37 2.05
N ILE A 209 -5.00 -6.65 3.24
CA ILE A 209 -4.17 -7.09 4.36
C ILE A 209 -4.47 -8.55 4.65
N ILE A 210 -3.45 -9.39 4.58
CA ILE A 210 -3.49 -10.80 4.99
C ILE A 210 -2.58 -10.94 6.21
N GLN A 211 -3.02 -11.68 7.22
CA GLN A 211 -2.21 -11.99 8.39
C GLN A 211 -1.85 -13.48 8.38
N ILE A 212 -0.58 -13.78 8.62
CA ILE A 212 -0.06 -15.15 8.77
C ILE A 212 0.53 -15.33 10.17
N PRO A 213 -0.32 -15.59 11.16
CA PRO A 213 0.18 -15.92 12.49
C PRO A 213 0.97 -17.23 12.42
N ASP A 214 2.07 -17.30 13.15
CA ASP A 214 2.89 -18.51 13.31
C ASP A 214 3.37 -19.20 12.02
N GLY A 215 3.44 -18.48 10.90
CA GLY A 215 3.92 -19.00 9.63
C GLY A 215 2.91 -19.86 8.85
N ASP A 216 1.65 -19.88 9.24
CA ASP A 216 0.59 -20.52 8.47
C ASP A 216 0.35 -19.76 7.16
N LEU A 217 0.63 -20.41 6.02
CA LEU A 217 0.47 -19.82 4.68
C LEU A 217 -0.93 -20.03 4.08
N GLY A 218 -1.80 -20.83 4.71
CA GLY A 218 -3.17 -21.05 4.24
C GLY A 218 -3.96 -19.79 3.89
N PRO A 219 -3.84 -18.68 4.63
CA PRO A 219 -4.49 -17.43 4.26
C PRO A 219 -4.09 -16.85 2.88
N LEU A 220 -2.95 -17.27 2.31
CA LEU A 220 -2.52 -16.86 0.96
C LEU A 220 -3.33 -17.53 -0.16
N ASP A 221 -4.08 -18.59 0.09
CA ASP A 221 -4.89 -19.29 -0.92
C ASP A 221 -5.89 -18.36 -1.59
N THR A 222 -6.45 -17.43 -0.83
CA THR A 222 -7.36 -16.40 -1.36
C THR A 222 -6.65 -15.48 -2.35
N PHE A 223 -5.45 -15.04 -2.02
CA PHE A 223 -4.61 -14.22 -2.92
C PHE A 223 -4.25 -15.01 -4.18
N ILE A 224 -3.77 -16.25 -4.03
CA ILE A 224 -3.41 -17.12 -5.16
C ILE A 224 -4.59 -17.32 -6.10
N THR A 225 -5.77 -17.56 -5.54
CA THR A 225 -7.00 -17.73 -6.34
C THR A 225 -7.33 -16.46 -7.13
N LYS A 226 -7.23 -15.28 -6.51
CA LYS A 226 -7.47 -13.99 -7.18
C LYS A 226 -6.46 -13.72 -8.30
N VAL A 227 -5.17 -13.98 -8.05
CA VAL A 227 -4.11 -13.79 -9.06
C VAL A 227 -4.32 -14.69 -10.27
N LYS A 228 -4.80 -15.93 -10.07
CA LYS A 228 -5.04 -16.90 -11.14
C LYS A 228 -6.38 -16.71 -11.83
N SER A 229 -7.37 -16.10 -11.19
CA SER A 229 -8.67 -15.89 -11.81
C SER A 229 -8.49 -15.05 -13.07
N LYS A 230 -8.98 -15.60 -14.18
CA LYS A 230 -9.22 -14.82 -15.39
C LYS A 230 -10.53 -14.07 -15.15
N ASP A 231 -10.47 -12.76 -14.88
CA ASP A 231 -11.64 -11.91 -15.00
C ASP A 231 -12.03 -11.76 -16.47
#